data_2ece355181685bd65ff5052cd88f1e6d
#
_entry.id   2ece355181685bd65ff5052cd88f1e6d
#
_cell.length_a   1.000
_cell.length_b   1.000
_cell.length_c   1.000
_cell.angle_alpha   90.00
_cell.angle_beta   90.00
_cell.angle_gamma   90.00
#
_symmetry.space_group_name_H-M   'P 1'
#
loop_
_entity.id
_entity.type
_entity.pdbx_description
1 polymer ?
#
loop_
_entity_poly.entity_id
_entity_poly.type
_entity_poly.pdbx_seq_one_letter_code
_entity_poly.pdbx_strand_id
1 'polypeptide(L)'
;MASAVPLKSQLNNNSWNNHWGKTSDVAAYDASATHVKTLNHFWKNRFSAISLERNKLLDIASGGGALLETLVRQDCILPEKLSEFYSADLSYSALRSVKSKYPLSKVLQTNCAQLPFKNESFNFIISQFGIEYCGLSAFKECSRVLRKDGRFIAICHYQDGAIQAECERNLKVLYALSDIDFFAHARRAFNAKDDKMSGDFSIKIDATFRNALYDVSDLVTRQPYAAGGQLLRLFNDTRYMYENLTRFDTSAVLHWLTKMEEELTNYQERMILMLQSSLNNLSLNKAVEAFTANGVRNVKIDVLSANRNFKPFAWAIEVF
;
A
#
# COMPACT_ATOMS: atom_id res chain seq x y z
N MET A 1 -13.35 -13.20 25.66
CA MET A 1 -12.50 -12.01 25.90
C MET A 1 -12.39 -11.29 24.56
N ALA A 2 -12.96 -10.10 24.46
CA ALA A 2 -12.87 -9.32 23.22
C ALA A 2 -11.40 -8.91 23.04
N SER A 3 -10.77 -9.35 21.93
CA SER A 3 -9.44 -8.87 21.54
C SER A 3 -9.54 -7.36 21.33
N ALA A 4 -8.79 -6.59 22.09
CA ALA A 4 -8.73 -5.14 21.94
C ALA A 4 -8.32 -4.85 20.50
N VAL A 5 -9.16 -4.11 19.76
CA VAL A 5 -8.83 -3.61 18.42
C VAL A 5 -7.58 -2.73 18.58
N PRO A 6 -6.47 -3.03 17.89
CA PRO A 6 -5.25 -2.24 18.02
C PRO A 6 -5.49 -0.77 17.62
N LEU A 7 -4.79 0.15 18.26
CA LEU A 7 -4.86 1.57 17.91
C LEU A 7 -4.49 1.77 16.43
N LYS A 8 -5.21 2.63 15.72
CA LYS A 8 -5.05 2.93 14.28
C LYS A 8 -3.58 3.19 13.86
N SER A 9 -2.78 3.80 14.74
CA SER A 9 -1.35 4.04 14.52
C SER A 9 -0.47 2.78 14.57
N GLN A 10 -0.83 1.78 15.37
CA GLN A 10 -0.08 0.52 15.47
C GLN A 10 -0.37 -0.41 14.30
N LEU A 11 -1.63 -0.52 13.86
CA LEU A 11 -2.02 -1.25 12.65
C LEU A 11 -1.30 -0.69 11.43
N ASN A 12 -1.29 0.63 11.29
CA ASN A 12 -0.68 1.32 10.17
C ASN A 12 0.82 1.01 10.05
N ASN A 13 1.56 0.96 11.17
CA ASN A 13 3.00 0.71 11.13
C ASN A 13 3.34 -0.75 10.79
N ASN A 14 2.64 -1.72 11.34
CA ASN A 14 2.99 -3.13 11.18
C ASN A 14 2.66 -3.66 9.77
N SER A 15 1.47 -3.41 9.25
CA SER A 15 1.07 -3.92 7.94
C SER A 15 1.87 -3.31 6.79
N TRP A 16 2.19 -2.01 6.86
CA TRP A 16 3.05 -1.35 5.90
C TRP A 16 4.51 -1.79 6.01
N ASN A 17 5.05 -1.91 7.23
CA ASN A 17 6.43 -2.38 7.41
C ASN A 17 6.61 -3.83 6.93
N ASN A 18 5.62 -4.70 7.16
CA ASN A 18 5.60 -6.07 6.66
C ASN A 18 5.51 -6.13 5.12
N HIS A 19 4.70 -5.26 4.51
CA HIS A 19 4.60 -5.15 3.06
C HIS A 19 5.95 -4.79 2.46
N TRP A 20 6.55 -3.68 2.89
CA TRP A 20 7.83 -3.20 2.36
C TRP A 20 9.01 -4.12 2.70
N GLY A 21 8.91 -4.94 3.74
CA GLY A 21 9.94 -5.93 4.08
C GLY A 21 9.96 -7.15 3.16
N LYS A 22 8.86 -7.43 2.45
CA LYS A 22 8.70 -8.63 1.61
C LYS A 22 8.69 -8.33 0.11
N THR A 23 8.41 -7.09 -0.28
CA THR A 23 8.33 -6.71 -1.70
C THR A 23 9.57 -5.98 -2.18
N SER A 24 9.95 -6.24 -3.42
CA SER A 24 10.92 -5.43 -4.17
C SER A 24 10.24 -4.26 -4.89
N ASP A 25 8.91 -4.20 -4.86
CA ASP A 25 8.14 -3.17 -5.53
C ASP A 25 8.33 -1.83 -4.83
N VAL A 26 8.38 -0.76 -5.60
CA VAL A 26 8.51 0.60 -5.10
C VAL A 26 7.17 1.29 -4.86
N ALA A 27 6.08 0.70 -5.35
CA ALA A 27 4.72 1.18 -5.19
C ALA A 27 3.88 0.19 -4.38
N ALA A 28 3.08 0.70 -3.44
CA ALA A 28 2.21 -0.11 -2.60
C ALA A 28 0.92 -0.56 -3.30
N TYR A 29 0.56 0.09 -4.40
CA TYR A 29 -0.64 -0.16 -5.18
C TYR A 29 -0.26 -0.81 -6.51
N ASP A 30 -0.80 -2.00 -6.75
CA ASP A 30 -0.70 -2.68 -8.05
C ASP A 30 -1.69 -2.02 -9.03
N ALA A 31 -1.31 -0.84 -9.48
CA ALA A 31 -2.13 -0.03 -10.35
C ALA A 31 -2.30 -0.70 -11.72
N SER A 32 -3.51 -0.66 -12.27
CA SER A 32 -3.71 -1.04 -13.67
C SER A 32 -2.73 -0.27 -14.57
N ALA A 33 -2.29 -0.87 -15.67
CA ALA A 33 -1.34 -0.26 -16.60
C ALA A 33 -1.78 1.16 -17.03
N THR A 34 -3.09 1.42 -17.07
CA THR A 34 -3.66 2.73 -17.42
C THR A 34 -3.48 3.76 -16.30
N HIS A 35 -3.66 3.36 -15.02
CA HIS A 35 -3.40 4.24 -13.88
C HIS A 35 -1.91 4.61 -13.82
N VAL A 36 -1.02 3.64 -13.99
CA VAL A 36 0.44 3.86 -14.03
C VAL A 36 0.80 4.86 -15.12
N LYS A 37 0.24 4.72 -16.33
CA LYS A 37 0.47 5.66 -17.43
C LYS A 37 0.02 7.08 -17.09
N THR A 38 -1.16 7.23 -16.47
CA THR A 38 -1.69 8.52 -16.05
C THR A 38 -0.82 9.17 -14.98
N LEU A 39 -0.39 8.41 -13.97
CA LEU A 39 0.51 8.88 -12.91
C LEU A 39 1.87 9.31 -13.48
N ASN A 40 2.47 8.49 -14.33
CA ASN A 40 3.76 8.81 -14.96
C ASN A 40 3.67 10.09 -15.82
N HIS A 41 2.59 10.27 -16.58
CA HIS A 41 2.36 11.48 -17.34
C HIS A 41 2.17 12.72 -16.44
N PHE A 42 1.39 12.56 -15.35
CA PHE A 42 1.19 13.62 -14.36
C PHE A 42 2.52 14.09 -13.77
N TRP A 43 3.33 13.17 -13.26
CA TRP A 43 4.60 13.50 -12.62
C TRP A 43 5.65 14.03 -13.62
N LYS A 44 5.73 13.45 -14.82
CA LYS A 44 6.64 13.94 -15.87
C LYS A 44 6.45 15.44 -16.14
N ASN A 45 5.19 15.87 -16.27
CA ASN A 45 4.86 17.27 -16.55
C ASN A 45 5.21 18.21 -15.37
N ARG A 46 5.19 17.70 -14.11
CA ARG A 46 5.54 18.51 -12.93
C ARG A 46 7.04 18.52 -12.69
N PHE A 47 7.69 17.38 -12.85
CA PHE A 47 9.13 17.28 -12.62
C PHE A 47 9.96 18.02 -13.67
N SER A 48 9.52 18.11 -14.92
CA SER A 48 10.18 18.91 -15.93
C SER A 48 10.24 20.42 -15.59
N ALA A 49 9.36 20.88 -14.70
CA ALA A 49 9.33 22.27 -14.21
C ALA A 49 10.08 22.46 -12.88
N ILE A 50 10.64 21.38 -12.29
CA ILE A 50 11.38 21.42 -11.03
C ILE A 50 12.87 21.41 -11.32
N SER A 51 13.57 22.51 -10.99
CA SER A 51 15.03 22.50 -10.95
C SER A 51 15.52 22.16 -9.54
N LEU A 52 16.33 21.12 -9.41
CA LEU A 52 16.94 20.72 -8.13
C LEU A 52 18.35 21.28 -7.92
N GLU A 53 18.84 22.17 -8.80
CA GLU A 53 20.23 22.68 -8.73
C GLU A 53 20.58 23.37 -7.41
N ARG A 54 19.61 24.00 -6.74
CA ARG A 54 19.78 24.66 -5.42
C ARG A 54 18.59 24.42 -4.50
N ASN A 55 17.80 23.39 -4.76
CA ASN A 55 16.51 23.16 -4.14
C ASN A 55 16.51 21.81 -3.43
N LYS A 56 15.88 21.79 -2.23
CA LYS A 56 15.64 20.58 -1.44
C LYS A 56 14.25 20.06 -1.71
N LEU A 57 14.16 18.76 -1.96
CA LEU A 57 12.91 18.07 -2.18
C LEU A 57 12.66 17.04 -1.07
N LEU A 58 11.45 17.03 -0.53
CA LEU A 58 10.96 16.05 0.44
C LEU A 58 9.86 15.20 -0.18
N ASP A 59 10.07 13.89 -0.25
CA ASP A 59 9.05 12.89 -0.52
C ASP A 59 8.49 12.39 0.81
N ILE A 60 7.24 12.72 1.11
CA ILE A 60 6.61 12.41 2.39
C ILE A 60 5.70 11.20 2.28
N ALA A 61 5.78 10.27 3.26
CA ALA A 61 5.21 8.94 3.19
C ALA A 61 5.66 8.24 1.90
N SER A 62 6.98 8.22 1.68
CA SER A 62 7.64 7.87 0.42
C SER A 62 7.53 6.39 0.07
N GLY A 63 7.17 5.51 1.03
CA GLY A 63 7.19 4.08 0.84
C GLY A 63 8.53 3.59 0.29
N GLY A 64 8.52 2.67 -0.66
CA GLY A 64 9.71 2.15 -1.34
C GLY A 64 10.37 3.10 -2.35
N GLY A 65 9.94 4.37 -2.42
CA GLY A 65 10.57 5.41 -3.25
C GLY A 65 10.05 5.48 -4.69
N ALA A 66 8.75 5.23 -4.90
CA ALA A 66 8.12 5.25 -6.23
C ALA A 66 8.32 6.58 -6.98
N LEU A 67 8.24 7.71 -6.27
CA LEU A 67 8.46 9.03 -6.88
C LEU A 67 9.92 9.28 -7.20
N LEU A 68 10.84 8.88 -6.33
CA LEU A 68 12.27 8.96 -6.60
C LEU A 68 12.65 8.11 -7.83
N GLU A 69 12.11 6.89 -7.93
CA GLU A 69 12.32 6.06 -9.11
C GLU A 69 11.76 6.71 -10.39
N THR A 70 10.59 7.32 -10.31
CA THR A 70 9.98 8.03 -11.43
C THR A 70 10.85 9.22 -11.87
N LEU A 71 11.39 9.99 -10.92
CA LEU A 71 12.32 11.10 -11.21
C LEU A 71 13.59 10.64 -11.92
N VAL A 72 14.19 9.56 -11.43
CA VAL A 72 15.42 8.99 -12.01
C VAL A 72 15.16 8.40 -13.39
N ARG A 73 14.11 7.61 -13.57
CA ARG A 73 13.77 6.97 -14.85
C ARG A 73 13.37 7.97 -15.95
N GLN A 74 12.90 9.14 -15.58
CA GLN A 74 12.49 10.19 -16.52
C GLN A 74 13.59 11.23 -16.74
N ASP A 75 14.81 10.97 -16.26
CA ASP A 75 15.96 11.89 -16.32
C ASP A 75 15.65 13.29 -15.76
N CYS A 76 14.71 13.37 -14.81
CA CYS A 76 14.32 14.62 -14.16
C CYS A 76 15.28 15.02 -13.03
N ILE A 77 16.14 14.11 -12.59
CA ILE A 77 17.14 14.34 -11.54
C ILE A 77 18.47 13.68 -11.94
N LEU A 78 19.54 14.45 -11.83
CA LEU A 78 20.89 13.93 -12.02
C LEU A 78 21.33 13.14 -10.77
N PRO A 79 22.11 12.05 -10.89
CA PRO A 79 22.53 11.24 -9.77
C PRO A 79 23.21 12.02 -8.65
N GLU A 80 24.04 12.99 -8.95
CA GLU A 80 24.73 13.86 -7.98
C GLU A 80 23.78 14.77 -7.19
N LYS A 81 22.58 15.03 -7.71
CA LYS A 81 21.55 15.85 -7.03
C LYS A 81 20.68 15.05 -6.06
N LEU A 82 20.82 13.73 -6.02
CA LEU A 82 20.09 12.88 -5.08
C LEU A 82 20.39 13.22 -3.60
N SER A 83 21.53 13.87 -3.32
CA SER A 83 21.87 14.35 -1.97
C SER A 83 20.93 15.45 -1.45
N GLU A 84 20.17 16.11 -2.31
CA GLU A 84 19.14 17.10 -1.95
C GLU A 84 17.71 16.50 -1.93
N PHE A 85 17.60 15.18 -2.16
CA PHE A 85 16.36 14.44 -2.09
C PHE A 85 16.24 13.74 -0.73
N TYR A 86 15.12 14.00 -0.04
CA TYR A 86 14.78 13.44 1.26
C TYR A 86 13.56 12.54 1.13
N SER A 87 13.66 11.29 1.57
CA SER A 87 12.52 10.36 1.69
C SER A 87 12.17 10.18 3.16
N ALA A 88 10.96 10.54 3.54
CA ALA A 88 10.45 10.41 4.89
C ALA A 88 9.30 9.39 4.94
N ASP A 89 9.41 8.39 5.79
CA ASP A 89 8.39 7.36 5.99
C ASP A 89 8.42 6.83 7.43
N LEU A 90 7.34 6.23 7.88
CA LEU A 90 7.29 5.55 9.17
C LEU A 90 7.90 4.14 9.10
N SER A 91 7.88 3.51 7.92
CA SER A 91 8.40 2.16 7.70
C SER A 91 9.90 2.16 7.50
N TYR A 92 10.63 1.56 8.44
CA TYR A 92 12.06 1.31 8.30
C TYR A 92 12.39 0.45 7.08
N SER A 93 11.59 -0.59 6.83
CA SER A 93 11.79 -1.50 5.68
C SER A 93 11.72 -0.76 4.35
N ALA A 94 10.75 0.16 4.20
CA ALA A 94 10.63 1.02 3.02
C ALA A 94 11.88 1.86 2.80
N LEU A 95 12.30 2.59 3.83
CA LEU A 95 13.48 3.48 3.76
C LEU A 95 14.79 2.73 3.53
N ARG A 96 14.92 1.51 4.06
CA ARG A 96 16.06 0.64 3.79
C ARG A 96 16.14 0.27 2.31
N SER A 97 14.99 -0.03 1.67
CA SER A 97 14.91 -0.28 0.22
C SER A 97 15.35 0.95 -0.58
N VAL A 98 14.81 2.14 -0.24
CA VAL A 98 15.22 3.41 -0.88
C VAL A 98 16.72 3.62 -0.75
N LYS A 99 17.28 3.49 0.46
CA LYS A 99 18.71 3.72 0.71
C LYS A 99 19.62 2.75 0.00
N SER A 100 19.20 1.49 -0.12
CA SER A 100 19.93 0.47 -0.87
C SER A 100 19.99 0.80 -2.37
N LYS A 101 18.87 1.25 -2.95
CA LYS A 101 18.76 1.54 -4.38
C LYS A 101 19.35 2.91 -4.77
N TYR A 102 19.21 3.90 -3.87
CA TYR A 102 19.65 5.27 -4.05
C TYR A 102 20.53 5.75 -2.88
N PRO A 103 21.80 5.32 -2.80
CA PRO A 103 22.67 5.56 -1.63
C PRO A 103 22.90 7.04 -1.31
N LEU A 104 22.83 7.94 -2.30
CA LEU A 104 23.04 9.38 -2.11
C LEU A 104 21.80 10.08 -1.53
N SER A 105 20.59 9.53 -1.67
CA SER A 105 19.37 10.11 -1.10
C SER A 105 19.41 10.08 0.44
N LYS A 106 18.78 11.06 1.06
CA LYS A 106 18.63 11.14 2.51
C LYS A 106 17.32 10.45 2.91
N VAL A 107 17.40 9.49 3.82
CA VAL A 107 16.22 8.79 4.33
C VAL A 107 16.00 9.13 5.80
N LEU A 108 14.74 9.28 6.20
CA LEU A 108 14.35 9.67 7.54
C LEU A 108 13.14 8.85 8.01
N GLN A 109 13.34 8.02 9.03
CA GLN A 109 12.21 7.35 9.68
C GLN A 109 11.54 8.34 10.65
N THR A 110 10.32 8.76 10.31
CA THR A 110 9.58 9.74 11.09
C THR A 110 8.08 9.64 10.91
N ASN A 111 7.34 10.15 11.90
CA ASN A 111 5.92 10.41 11.75
C ASN A 111 5.73 11.70 10.94
N CYS A 112 5.04 11.62 9.81
CA CYS A 112 4.78 12.75 8.93
C CYS A 112 3.94 13.87 9.58
N ALA A 113 3.23 13.55 10.67
CA ALA A 113 2.50 14.54 11.46
C ALA A 113 3.40 15.38 12.40
N GLN A 114 4.70 15.05 12.49
CA GLN A 114 5.67 15.74 13.34
C GLN A 114 7.07 15.64 12.73
N LEU A 115 7.35 16.49 11.74
CA LEU A 115 8.60 16.46 10.99
C LEU A 115 9.75 17.15 11.77
N PRO A 116 10.94 16.53 11.90
CA PRO A 116 12.07 17.09 12.62
C PRO A 116 12.87 18.11 11.78
N PHE A 117 12.16 18.95 11.04
CA PHE A 117 12.75 20.01 10.23
C PHE A 117 12.32 21.39 10.72
N LYS A 118 13.16 22.38 10.51
CA LYS A 118 12.82 23.79 10.74
C LYS A 118 11.74 24.25 9.77
N ASN A 119 11.05 25.34 10.12
CA ASN A 119 10.14 26.00 9.19
C ASN A 119 10.87 26.37 7.90
N GLU A 120 10.16 26.33 6.77
CA GLU A 120 10.67 26.79 5.48
C GLU A 120 11.97 26.06 5.03
N SER A 121 12.06 24.74 5.27
CA SER A 121 13.25 23.93 4.97
C SER A 121 13.31 23.39 3.55
N PHE A 122 12.16 23.26 2.87
CA PHE A 122 12.05 22.60 1.56
C PHE A 122 11.45 23.50 0.50
N ASN A 123 12.01 23.43 -0.69
CA ASN A 123 11.50 24.11 -1.87
C ASN A 123 10.37 23.30 -2.53
N PHE A 124 10.47 21.97 -2.46
CA PHE A 124 9.47 21.06 -2.99
C PHE A 124 9.12 19.99 -1.97
N ILE A 125 7.82 19.74 -1.82
CA ILE A 125 7.30 18.61 -1.05
C ILE A 125 6.38 17.83 -1.97
N ILE A 126 6.60 16.52 -2.08
CA ILE A 126 5.81 15.63 -2.91
C ILE A 126 5.27 14.47 -2.08
N SER A 127 4.14 13.90 -2.52
CA SER A 127 3.59 12.65 -1.98
C SER A 127 2.74 11.94 -3.02
N GLN A 128 2.76 10.62 -3.04
CA GLN A 128 1.86 9.83 -3.86
C GLN A 128 1.26 8.70 -3.05
N PHE A 129 -0.06 8.76 -2.83
CA PHE A 129 -0.82 7.75 -2.09
C PHE A 129 -0.21 7.46 -0.71
N GLY A 130 0.15 8.53 0.03
CA GLY A 130 0.88 8.40 1.28
C GLY A 130 0.46 9.39 2.36
N ILE A 131 0.48 10.69 2.09
CA ILE A 131 0.22 11.74 3.09
C ILE A 131 -1.17 11.63 3.74
N GLU A 132 -2.18 11.17 3.00
CA GLU A 132 -3.55 11.00 3.49
C GLU A 132 -3.65 9.97 4.63
N TYR A 133 -2.75 8.99 4.66
CA TYR A 133 -2.67 8.02 5.78
C TYR A 133 -2.15 8.65 7.07
N CYS A 134 -1.39 9.73 6.96
CA CYS A 134 -0.80 10.45 8.09
C CYS A 134 -1.79 11.45 8.74
N GLY A 135 -2.97 11.66 8.11
CA GLY A 135 -4.01 12.55 8.61
C GLY A 135 -3.72 14.05 8.38
N LEU A 136 -4.67 14.90 8.80
CA LEU A 136 -4.63 16.35 8.54
C LEU A 136 -3.41 17.06 9.15
N SER A 137 -2.85 16.55 10.25
CA SER A 137 -1.66 17.11 10.87
C SER A 137 -0.42 17.03 9.97
N ALA A 138 -0.33 16.03 9.10
CA ALA A 138 0.76 15.93 8.13
C ALA A 138 0.71 17.05 7.08
N PHE A 139 -0.48 17.45 6.64
CA PHE A 139 -0.63 18.60 5.73
C PHE A 139 -0.21 19.90 6.40
N LYS A 140 -0.49 20.09 7.71
CA LYS A 140 -0.01 21.24 8.50
C LYS A 140 1.51 21.25 8.63
N GLU A 141 2.12 20.09 8.88
CA GLU A 141 3.58 19.96 8.94
C GLU A 141 4.22 20.23 7.56
N CYS A 142 3.63 19.74 6.48
CA CYS A 142 4.08 20.09 5.12
C CYS A 142 4.02 21.60 4.89
N SER A 143 2.91 22.26 5.26
CA SER A 143 2.78 23.71 5.15
C SER A 143 3.85 24.46 5.97
N ARG A 144 4.18 23.97 7.18
CA ARG A 144 5.19 24.57 8.06
C ARG A 144 6.61 24.46 7.49
N VAL A 145 6.98 23.28 6.96
CA VAL A 145 8.35 23.05 6.46
C VAL A 145 8.54 23.47 5.01
N LEU A 146 7.48 23.78 4.29
CA LEU A 146 7.50 24.30 2.93
C LEU A 146 7.89 25.79 2.94
N ARG A 147 8.85 26.17 2.11
CA ARG A 147 9.24 27.59 1.92
C ARG A 147 8.08 28.41 1.35
N LYS A 148 8.10 29.72 1.58
CA LYS A 148 7.07 30.65 1.08
C LYS A 148 6.92 30.61 -0.45
N ASP A 149 8.03 30.46 -1.14
CA ASP A 149 8.14 30.32 -2.61
C ASP A 149 8.15 28.85 -3.07
N GLY A 150 7.91 27.90 -2.14
CA GLY A 150 7.97 26.47 -2.40
C GLY A 150 6.67 25.92 -3.00
N ARG A 151 6.75 24.69 -3.53
CA ARG A 151 5.62 23.96 -4.10
C ARG A 151 5.35 22.66 -3.36
N PHE A 152 4.08 22.41 -3.08
CA PHE A 152 3.61 21.12 -2.59
C PHE A 152 2.78 20.45 -3.68
N ILE A 153 3.06 19.17 -3.97
CA ILE A 153 2.32 18.38 -4.96
C ILE A 153 2.00 17.01 -4.35
N ALA A 154 0.72 16.69 -4.25
CA ALA A 154 0.31 15.38 -3.74
C ALA A 154 -0.74 14.71 -4.64
N ILE A 155 -0.63 13.39 -4.77
CA ILE A 155 -1.67 12.53 -5.29
C ILE A 155 -2.21 11.72 -4.12
N CYS A 156 -3.53 11.85 -3.86
CA CYS A 156 -4.23 11.18 -2.75
C CYS A 156 -5.37 10.32 -3.27
N HIS A 157 -5.75 9.27 -2.54
CA HIS A 157 -6.87 8.41 -2.88
C HIS A 157 -8.18 9.21 -2.94
N TYR A 158 -8.94 9.00 -4.03
CA TYR A 158 -10.26 9.59 -4.24
C TYR A 158 -11.32 8.68 -3.62
N GLN A 159 -12.11 9.19 -2.67
CA GLN A 159 -13.24 8.45 -2.09
C GLN A 159 -14.30 8.17 -3.17
N ASP A 160 -14.93 7.01 -3.13
CA ASP A 160 -15.87 6.48 -4.13
C ASP A 160 -15.28 6.30 -5.54
N GLY A 161 -13.96 6.31 -5.65
CA GLY A 161 -13.21 6.15 -6.90
C GLY A 161 -12.95 4.70 -7.30
N ALA A 162 -12.15 4.56 -8.38
CA ALA A 162 -11.83 3.25 -8.94
C ALA A 162 -11.00 2.38 -7.99
N ILE A 163 -10.01 2.98 -7.30
CA ILE A 163 -9.15 2.27 -6.33
C ILE A 163 -9.99 1.81 -5.13
N GLN A 164 -10.87 2.68 -4.59
CA GLN A 164 -11.75 2.29 -3.50
C GLN A 164 -12.65 1.11 -3.88
N ALA A 165 -13.28 1.15 -5.06
CA ALA A 165 -14.12 0.07 -5.54
C ALA A 165 -13.35 -1.27 -5.69
N GLU A 166 -12.07 -1.22 -6.03
CA GLU A 166 -11.19 -2.39 -6.07
C GLU A 166 -10.87 -2.91 -4.66
N CYS A 167 -10.53 -2.03 -3.73
CA CYS A 167 -10.32 -2.41 -2.32
C CYS A 167 -11.55 -3.08 -1.73
N GLU A 168 -12.74 -2.54 -1.97
CA GLU A 168 -14.01 -3.12 -1.50
C GLU A 168 -14.27 -4.51 -2.09
N ARG A 169 -13.97 -4.72 -3.37
CA ARG A 169 -14.08 -6.05 -4.00
C ARG A 169 -13.12 -7.05 -3.37
N ASN A 170 -11.86 -6.65 -3.17
CA ASN A 170 -10.85 -7.51 -2.53
C ASN A 170 -11.26 -7.87 -1.09
N LEU A 171 -11.75 -6.90 -0.31
CA LEU A 171 -12.21 -7.15 1.06
C LEU A 171 -13.38 -8.12 1.12
N LYS A 172 -14.37 -8.00 0.21
CA LYS A 172 -15.48 -8.96 0.14
C LYS A 172 -15.00 -10.41 -0.07
N VAL A 173 -14.00 -10.60 -0.92
CA VAL A 173 -13.42 -11.93 -1.17
C VAL A 173 -12.65 -12.44 0.04
N LEU A 174 -11.88 -11.58 0.72
CA LEU A 174 -11.12 -11.97 1.91
C LEU A 174 -12.03 -12.28 3.11
N TYR A 175 -13.14 -11.55 3.27
CA TYR A 175 -14.16 -11.89 4.28
C TYR A 175 -14.81 -13.23 3.97
N ALA A 176 -15.19 -13.50 2.71
CA ALA A 176 -15.72 -14.80 2.31
C ALA A 176 -14.73 -15.94 2.57
N LEU A 177 -13.42 -15.72 2.34
CA LEU A 177 -12.37 -16.69 2.69
C LEU A 177 -12.32 -16.95 4.20
N SER A 178 -12.48 -15.91 5.03
CA SER A 178 -12.56 -16.05 6.49
C SER A 178 -13.81 -16.84 6.93
N ASP A 179 -14.96 -16.59 6.29
CA ASP A 179 -16.22 -17.28 6.61
C ASP A 179 -16.16 -18.80 6.27
N ILE A 180 -15.35 -19.18 5.27
CA ILE A 180 -15.06 -20.58 4.92
C ILE A 180 -14.21 -21.27 6.01
N ASP A 181 -13.51 -20.53 6.87
CA ASP A 181 -12.51 -21.06 7.82
C ASP A 181 -11.43 -21.93 7.18
N PHE A 182 -11.02 -21.52 5.96
CA PHE A 182 -10.17 -22.33 5.07
C PHE A 182 -8.87 -22.80 5.74
N PHE A 183 -8.16 -21.89 6.42
CA PHE A 183 -6.88 -22.22 7.05
C PHE A 183 -7.00 -23.24 8.18
N ALA A 184 -8.06 -23.18 8.97
CA ALA A 184 -8.29 -24.16 10.03
C ALA A 184 -8.63 -25.52 9.45
N HIS A 185 -9.47 -25.59 8.40
CA HIS A 185 -9.78 -26.83 7.71
C HIS A 185 -8.55 -27.44 7.03
N ALA A 186 -7.72 -26.62 6.38
CA ALA A 186 -6.47 -27.05 5.76
C ALA A 186 -5.52 -27.67 6.81
N ARG A 187 -5.25 -26.96 7.92
CA ARG A 187 -4.37 -27.45 8.98
C ARG A 187 -4.85 -28.78 9.57
N ARG A 188 -6.16 -28.92 9.83
CA ARG A 188 -6.73 -30.19 10.33
C ARG A 188 -6.53 -31.33 9.33
N ALA A 189 -6.75 -31.06 8.04
CA ALA A 189 -6.63 -32.07 6.98
C ALA A 189 -5.18 -32.53 6.77
N PHE A 190 -4.20 -31.61 6.79
CA PHE A 190 -2.78 -31.96 6.70
C PHE A 190 -2.32 -32.78 7.90
N ASN A 191 -2.67 -32.37 9.13
CA ASN A 191 -2.33 -33.14 10.34
C ASN A 191 -2.97 -34.54 10.33
N ALA A 192 -4.25 -34.66 9.95
CA ALA A 192 -4.92 -35.96 9.93
C ALA A 192 -4.29 -36.95 8.93
N LYS A 193 -3.77 -36.46 7.80
CA LYS A 193 -3.03 -37.29 6.83
C LYS A 193 -1.64 -37.70 7.34
N ASP A 194 -0.94 -36.79 8.03
CA ASP A 194 0.39 -37.08 8.59
C ASP A 194 0.31 -38.11 9.72
N ASP A 195 -0.67 -37.98 10.61
CA ASP A 195 -0.92 -38.91 11.70
C ASP A 195 -1.44 -40.27 11.20
N LYS A 196 -1.63 -40.45 9.89
CA LYS A 196 -2.23 -41.65 9.27
C LYS A 196 -3.54 -42.04 9.95
N MET A 197 -4.33 -41.04 10.39
CA MET A 197 -5.64 -41.26 10.99
C MET A 197 -6.51 -42.05 10.02
N SER A 198 -7.25 -43.03 10.58
CA SER A 198 -8.16 -43.90 9.82
C SER A 198 -9.56 -43.87 10.45
N GLY A 199 -10.56 -44.31 9.64
CA GLY A 199 -11.95 -44.38 10.07
C GLY A 199 -12.78 -43.13 9.76
N ASP A 200 -14.01 -43.12 10.25
CA ASP A 200 -15.04 -42.12 9.95
C ASP A 200 -14.62 -40.68 10.24
N PHE A 201 -13.79 -40.48 11.27
CA PHE A 201 -13.31 -39.15 11.64
C PHE A 201 -12.35 -38.55 10.60
N SER A 202 -11.42 -39.36 10.05
CA SER A 202 -10.51 -38.94 9.00
C SER A 202 -11.27 -38.64 7.71
N ILE A 203 -12.26 -39.46 7.35
CA ILE A 203 -13.12 -39.26 6.19
C ILE A 203 -13.88 -37.93 6.29
N LYS A 204 -14.41 -37.63 7.51
CA LYS A 204 -15.13 -36.38 7.73
C LYS A 204 -14.22 -35.14 7.61
N ILE A 205 -12.98 -35.20 8.11
CA ILE A 205 -12.00 -34.10 7.98
C ILE A 205 -11.67 -33.87 6.49
N ASP A 206 -11.37 -34.94 5.74
CA ASP A 206 -11.08 -34.87 4.30
C ASP A 206 -12.25 -34.25 3.52
N ALA A 207 -13.48 -34.72 3.76
CA ALA A 207 -14.66 -34.17 3.12
C ALA A 207 -14.88 -32.69 3.44
N THR A 208 -14.70 -32.28 4.68
CA THR A 208 -14.83 -30.87 5.09
C THR A 208 -13.80 -29.99 4.38
N PHE A 209 -12.55 -30.45 4.30
CA PHE A 209 -11.51 -29.69 3.60
C PHE A 209 -11.73 -29.62 2.08
N ARG A 210 -12.22 -30.70 1.46
CA ARG A 210 -12.57 -30.69 0.03
C ARG A 210 -13.70 -29.71 -0.29
N ASN A 211 -14.69 -29.61 0.62
CA ASN A 211 -15.73 -28.59 0.48
C ASN A 211 -15.14 -27.18 0.60
N ALA A 212 -14.27 -26.92 1.57
CA ALA A 212 -13.59 -25.64 1.67
C ALA A 212 -12.72 -25.31 0.45
N LEU A 213 -12.03 -26.31 -0.14
CA LEU A 213 -11.32 -26.15 -1.41
C LEU A 213 -12.26 -25.80 -2.57
N TYR A 214 -13.42 -26.42 -2.62
CA TYR A 214 -14.43 -26.13 -3.64
C TYR A 214 -14.94 -24.69 -3.51
N ASP A 215 -15.27 -24.25 -2.31
CA ASP A 215 -15.74 -22.89 -2.05
C ASP A 215 -14.67 -21.84 -2.42
N VAL A 216 -13.40 -22.08 -2.08
CA VAL A 216 -12.28 -21.20 -2.48
C VAL A 216 -12.07 -21.22 -4.00
N SER A 217 -12.26 -22.38 -4.66
CA SER A 217 -12.22 -22.49 -6.14
C SER A 217 -13.26 -21.58 -6.80
N ASP A 218 -14.47 -21.50 -6.24
CA ASP A 218 -15.52 -20.61 -6.72
C ASP A 218 -15.15 -19.14 -6.56
N LEU A 219 -14.58 -18.76 -5.38
CA LEU A 219 -14.06 -17.40 -5.16
C LEU A 219 -12.97 -17.03 -6.18
N VAL A 220 -12.00 -17.91 -6.41
CA VAL A 220 -10.91 -17.70 -7.37
C VAL A 220 -11.43 -17.59 -8.80
N THR A 221 -12.42 -18.41 -9.16
CA THR A 221 -13.03 -18.38 -10.52
C THR A 221 -13.71 -17.04 -10.79
N ARG A 222 -14.42 -16.49 -9.78
CA ARG A 222 -15.09 -15.20 -9.90
C ARG A 222 -14.13 -14.01 -9.84
N GLN A 223 -13.03 -14.14 -9.09
CA GLN A 223 -12.07 -13.05 -8.84
C GLN A 223 -10.62 -13.57 -8.86
N PRO A 224 -10.09 -13.92 -10.05
CA PRO A 224 -8.77 -14.59 -10.17
C PRO A 224 -7.60 -13.70 -9.72
N TYR A 225 -7.77 -12.39 -9.72
CA TYR A 225 -6.76 -11.42 -9.31
C TYR A 225 -6.98 -10.90 -7.87
N ALA A 226 -7.90 -11.50 -7.11
CA ALA A 226 -8.14 -11.09 -5.73
C ALA A 226 -6.85 -11.17 -4.90
N ALA A 227 -6.66 -10.16 -4.06
CA ALA A 227 -5.46 -10.00 -3.23
C ALA A 227 -4.15 -10.05 -4.05
N GLY A 228 -4.12 -9.42 -5.24
CA GLY A 228 -2.95 -9.43 -6.11
C GLY A 228 -2.58 -10.83 -6.61
N GLY A 229 -3.56 -11.73 -6.76
CA GLY A 229 -3.34 -13.13 -7.15
C GLY A 229 -2.95 -14.07 -6.01
N GLN A 230 -2.79 -13.58 -4.79
CA GLN A 230 -2.42 -14.42 -3.63
C GLN A 230 -3.47 -15.47 -3.30
N LEU A 231 -4.77 -15.17 -3.53
CA LEU A 231 -5.83 -16.14 -3.30
C LEU A 231 -5.74 -17.32 -4.30
N LEU A 232 -5.46 -17.04 -5.56
CA LEU A 232 -5.24 -18.07 -6.58
C LEU A 232 -4.03 -18.95 -6.23
N ARG A 233 -2.95 -18.32 -5.76
CA ARG A 233 -1.76 -19.04 -5.28
C ARG A 233 -2.10 -19.92 -4.09
N LEU A 234 -2.78 -19.38 -3.07
CA LEU A 234 -3.22 -20.15 -1.89
C LEU A 234 -3.99 -21.40 -2.33
N PHE A 235 -4.97 -21.25 -3.21
CA PHE A 235 -5.79 -22.37 -3.72
C PHE A 235 -4.94 -23.42 -4.43
N ASN A 236 -4.14 -23.01 -5.43
CA ASN A 236 -3.38 -23.94 -6.24
C ASN A 236 -2.32 -24.69 -5.45
N ASP A 237 -1.55 -23.98 -4.63
CA ASP A 237 -0.44 -24.56 -3.87
C ASP A 237 -0.98 -25.48 -2.76
N THR A 238 -2.05 -25.07 -2.06
CA THR A 238 -2.66 -25.92 -1.02
C THR A 238 -3.22 -27.20 -1.60
N ARG A 239 -3.97 -27.11 -2.73
CA ARG A 239 -4.49 -28.29 -3.41
C ARG A 239 -3.38 -29.22 -3.85
N TYR A 240 -2.35 -28.68 -4.49
CA TYR A 240 -1.21 -29.47 -4.96
C TYR A 240 -0.48 -30.18 -3.81
N MET A 241 -0.19 -29.48 -2.72
CA MET A 241 0.45 -30.07 -1.54
C MET A 241 -0.42 -31.14 -0.89
N TYR A 242 -1.74 -30.94 -0.85
CA TYR A 242 -2.66 -31.92 -0.25
C TYR A 242 -2.78 -33.21 -1.10
N GLU A 243 -2.80 -33.10 -2.43
CA GLU A 243 -2.83 -34.24 -3.35
C GLU A 243 -1.49 -35.02 -3.37
N ASN A 244 -0.38 -34.37 -3.05
CA ASN A 244 0.97 -34.90 -3.13
C ASN A 244 1.71 -34.89 -1.77
N LEU A 245 1.00 -35.03 -0.66
CA LEU A 245 1.57 -34.83 0.70
C LEU A 245 2.81 -35.67 0.98
N THR A 246 2.90 -36.89 0.42
CA THR A 246 4.08 -37.76 0.57
C THR A 246 5.41 -37.14 0.05
N ARG A 247 5.33 -36.06 -0.70
CA ARG A 247 6.48 -35.31 -1.23
C ARG A 247 6.86 -34.11 -0.38
N PHE A 248 6.09 -33.81 0.65
CA PHE A 248 6.27 -32.61 1.49
C PHE A 248 6.40 -32.99 2.96
N ASP A 249 7.18 -32.22 3.67
CA ASP A 249 7.17 -32.23 5.14
C ASP A 249 5.92 -31.47 5.62
N THR A 250 5.10 -32.13 6.44
CA THR A 250 3.87 -31.54 6.98
C THR A 250 4.14 -30.30 7.80
N SER A 251 5.24 -30.26 8.58
CA SER A 251 5.61 -29.07 9.35
C SER A 251 5.94 -27.87 8.45
N ALA A 252 6.60 -28.11 7.33
CA ALA A 252 6.89 -27.07 6.32
C ALA A 252 5.60 -26.55 5.66
N VAL A 253 4.64 -27.45 5.34
CA VAL A 253 3.32 -27.06 4.80
C VAL A 253 2.54 -26.20 5.79
N LEU A 254 2.49 -26.60 7.06
CA LEU A 254 1.80 -25.84 8.11
C LEU A 254 2.44 -24.48 8.34
N HIS A 255 3.77 -24.39 8.27
CA HIS A 255 4.48 -23.12 8.33
C HIS A 255 4.12 -22.23 7.12
N TRP A 256 4.11 -22.80 5.91
CA TRP A 256 3.71 -22.09 4.70
C TRP A 256 2.27 -21.57 4.78
N LEU A 257 1.31 -22.39 5.26
CA LEU A 257 -0.08 -21.96 5.49
C LEU A 257 -0.15 -20.76 6.45
N THR A 258 0.65 -20.78 7.51
CA THR A 258 0.71 -19.67 8.48
C THR A 258 1.23 -18.40 7.81
N LYS A 259 2.26 -18.50 6.96
CA LYS A 259 2.78 -17.35 6.21
C LYS A 259 1.78 -16.79 5.20
N MET A 260 1.04 -17.66 4.51
CA MET A 260 -0.01 -17.22 3.58
C MET A 260 -1.17 -16.50 4.31
N GLU A 261 -1.58 -17.01 5.47
CA GLU A 261 -2.60 -16.37 6.29
C GLU A 261 -2.16 -14.98 6.78
N GLU A 262 -0.92 -14.85 7.27
CA GLU A 262 -0.31 -13.58 7.65
C GLU A 262 -0.27 -12.60 6.46
N GLU A 263 0.07 -13.06 5.26
CA GLU A 263 0.13 -12.23 4.05
C GLU A 263 -1.24 -11.70 3.63
N LEU A 264 -2.26 -12.56 3.63
CA LEU A 264 -3.63 -12.16 3.32
C LEU A 264 -4.22 -11.24 4.39
N THR A 265 -3.92 -11.48 5.67
CA THR A 265 -4.31 -10.59 6.78
C THR A 265 -3.68 -9.20 6.62
N ASN A 266 -2.37 -9.14 6.37
CA ASN A 266 -1.68 -7.87 6.12
C ASN A 266 -2.24 -7.15 4.87
N TYR A 267 -2.60 -7.89 3.82
CA TYR A 267 -3.25 -7.32 2.64
C TYR A 267 -4.63 -6.74 2.99
N GLN A 268 -5.45 -7.46 3.74
CA GLN A 268 -6.75 -7.01 4.22
C GLN A 268 -6.65 -5.72 5.04
N GLU A 269 -5.71 -5.65 5.97
CA GLU A 269 -5.46 -4.44 6.78
C GLU A 269 -5.10 -3.24 5.91
N ARG A 270 -4.23 -3.42 4.91
CA ARG A 270 -3.88 -2.32 3.97
C ARG A 270 -5.10 -1.84 3.19
N MET A 271 -5.97 -2.76 2.71
CA MET A 271 -7.20 -2.35 2.01
C MET A 271 -8.13 -1.55 2.92
N ILE A 272 -8.28 -1.95 4.18
CA ILE A 272 -9.07 -1.20 5.18
C ILE A 272 -8.48 0.20 5.39
N LEU A 273 -7.16 0.30 5.55
CA LEU A 273 -6.48 1.58 5.72
C LEU A 273 -6.64 2.49 4.50
N MET A 274 -6.57 1.94 3.28
CA MET A 274 -6.80 2.71 2.05
C MET A 274 -8.22 3.28 2.01
N LEU A 275 -9.25 2.48 2.34
CA LEU A 275 -10.63 2.96 2.43
C LEU A 275 -10.80 4.09 3.45
N GLN A 276 -10.19 3.93 4.64
CA GLN A 276 -10.29 4.91 5.72
C GLN A 276 -9.53 6.21 5.46
N SER A 277 -8.52 6.17 4.59
CA SER A 277 -7.65 7.30 4.29
C SER A 277 -8.07 8.07 3.04
N SER A 278 -8.91 7.48 2.17
CA SER A 278 -9.42 8.13 0.97
C SER A 278 -10.11 9.45 1.28
N LEU A 279 -9.79 10.48 0.50
CA LEU A 279 -10.31 11.84 0.72
C LEU A 279 -11.62 12.06 -0.03
N ASN A 280 -12.63 12.56 0.68
CA ASN A 280 -13.80 13.20 0.10
C ASN A 280 -13.60 14.73 0.00
N ASN A 281 -14.56 15.45 -0.58
CA ASN A 281 -14.49 16.90 -0.72
C ASN A 281 -14.28 17.63 0.62
N LEU A 282 -14.89 17.15 1.71
CA LEU A 282 -14.77 17.80 3.02
C LEU A 282 -13.37 17.61 3.62
N SER A 283 -12.83 16.39 3.60
CA SER A 283 -11.48 16.09 4.09
C SER A 283 -10.41 16.72 3.21
N LEU A 284 -10.63 16.77 1.89
CA LEU A 284 -9.76 17.46 0.95
C LEU A 284 -9.68 18.97 1.25
N ASN A 285 -10.83 19.64 1.45
CA ASN A 285 -10.86 21.07 1.80
C ASN A 285 -10.09 21.34 3.09
N LYS A 286 -10.31 20.52 4.14
CA LYS A 286 -9.55 20.64 5.40
C LYS A 286 -8.05 20.43 5.22
N ALA A 287 -7.64 19.55 4.32
CA ALA A 287 -6.22 19.33 4.01
C ALA A 287 -5.61 20.56 3.33
N VAL A 288 -6.34 21.18 2.42
CA VAL A 288 -5.93 22.38 1.67
C VAL A 288 -5.90 23.63 2.57
N GLU A 289 -6.85 23.77 3.51
CA GLU A 289 -6.86 24.85 4.49
C GLU A 289 -5.55 24.96 5.28
N ALA A 290 -4.84 23.86 5.48
CA ALA A 290 -3.53 23.86 6.14
C ALA A 290 -2.49 24.74 5.42
N PHE A 291 -2.63 24.95 4.13
CA PHE A 291 -1.71 25.77 3.32
C PHE A 291 -2.20 27.21 3.14
N THR A 292 -3.50 27.45 3.25
CA THR A 292 -4.10 28.79 3.02
C THR A 292 -4.25 29.61 4.31
N ALA A 293 -4.24 28.95 5.48
CA ALA A 293 -4.47 29.61 6.78
C ALA A 293 -3.39 30.64 7.16
N ASN A 294 -2.17 30.56 6.62
CA ASN A 294 -1.04 31.41 6.99
C ASN A 294 -0.54 32.35 5.88
N GLY A 295 -1.32 32.53 4.83
CA GLY A 295 -0.93 33.41 3.72
C GLY A 295 -1.54 32.98 2.39
N VAL A 296 -1.51 33.88 1.41
CA VAL A 296 -2.09 33.63 0.09
C VAL A 296 -1.21 32.65 -0.67
N ARG A 297 -1.53 31.38 -0.63
CA ARG A 297 -1.00 30.36 -1.56
C ARG A 297 -2.07 30.01 -2.56
N ASN A 298 -1.70 29.92 -3.82
CA ASN A 298 -2.58 29.39 -4.85
C ASN A 298 -2.67 27.87 -4.69
N VAL A 299 -3.89 27.36 -4.71
CA VAL A 299 -4.17 25.93 -4.64
C VAL A 299 -4.91 25.52 -5.89
N LYS A 300 -4.40 24.51 -6.56
CA LYS A 300 -5.03 23.83 -7.67
C LYS A 300 -5.39 22.42 -7.29
N ILE A 301 -6.62 22.03 -7.54
CA ILE A 301 -7.13 20.68 -7.30
C ILE A 301 -7.64 20.13 -8.62
N ASP A 302 -7.10 19.02 -9.03
CA ASP A 302 -7.54 18.27 -10.21
C ASP A 302 -7.97 16.85 -9.78
N VAL A 303 -8.74 16.19 -10.64
CA VAL A 303 -9.16 14.80 -10.48
C VAL A 303 -8.48 13.96 -11.55
N LEU A 304 -7.81 12.89 -11.15
CA LEU A 304 -7.17 11.96 -12.08
C LEU A 304 -8.10 10.80 -12.41
N SER A 305 -8.29 10.57 -13.71
CA SER A 305 -9.02 9.44 -14.27
C SER A 305 -8.18 8.80 -15.38
N ALA A 306 -8.35 7.49 -15.59
CA ALA A 306 -7.65 6.76 -16.65
C ALA A 306 -8.00 7.30 -18.04
N ASN A 307 -9.27 7.63 -18.24
CA ASN A 307 -9.80 8.44 -19.35
C ASN A 307 -11.14 9.07 -18.91
N ARG A 308 -11.77 9.86 -19.79
CA ARG A 308 -13.00 10.61 -19.48
C ARG A 308 -14.21 9.73 -19.11
N ASN A 309 -14.21 8.45 -19.49
CA ASN A 309 -15.31 7.52 -19.27
C ASN A 309 -15.11 6.63 -18.02
N PHE A 310 -13.96 6.74 -17.36
CA PHE A 310 -13.65 5.94 -16.18
C PHE A 310 -13.88 6.73 -14.90
N LYS A 311 -14.25 6.02 -13.83
CA LYS A 311 -14.32 6.61 -12.48
C LYS A 311 -12.98 7.25 -12.13
N PRO A 312 -12.99 8.40 -11.45
CA PRO A 312 -11.78 8.96 -10.85
C PRO A 312 -11.08 7.95 -9.96
N PHE A 313 -9.76 8.05 -9.85
CA PHE A 313 -9.00 7.20 -8.94
C PHE A 313 -8.19 8.00 -7.91
N ALA A 314 -7.89 9.27 -8.20
CA ALA A 314 -7.10 10.09 -7.31
C ALA A 314 -7.44 11.58 -7.38
N TRP A 315 -7.18 12.29 -6.28
CA TRP A 315 -7.01 13.73 -6.21
C TRP A 315 -5.59 14.11 -6.55
N ALA A 316 -5.40 15.16 -7.32
CA ALA A 316 -4.13 15.84 -7.49
C ALA A 316 -4.21 17.22 -6.85
N ILE A 317 -3.38 17.48 -5.85
CA ILE A 317 -3.33 18.71 -5.07
C ILE A 317 -2.02 19.40 -5.37
N GLU A 318 -2.06 20.63 -5.84
CA GLU A 318 -0.88 21.46 -6.11
C GLU A 318 -1.01 22.79 -5.35
N VAL A 319 0.03 23.15 -4.58
CA VAL A 319 0.14 24.42 -3.83
C VAL A 319 1.39 25.14 -4.29
N PHE A 320 1.28 26.46 -4.62
CA PHE A 320 2.36 27.30 -5.13
C PHE A 320 2.15 28.78 -4.80
#